data_6b1593e58573bcb97cb626b7c172e441
#
_entry.id   6b1593e58573bcb97cb626b7c172e441
#
_cell.length_a   1.000
_cell.length_b   1.000
_cell.length_c   1.000
_cell.angle_alpha   90.00
_cell.angle_beta   90.00
_cell.angle_gamma   90.00
#
_symmetry.space_group_name_H-M   'P 1'
#
loop_
_entity.id
_entity.type
_entity.pdbx_description
1 polymer ?
#
loop_
_entity_poly.entity_id
_entity_poly.type
_entity_poly.pdbx_seq_one_letter_code
_entity_poly.pdbx_strand_id
1 'polypeptide(L)' 'MIVPTVIERWNQGSVVGYDIYSRLLKDRIIFVGGFGGAVTTDSANLIIAQLLYLEAEDPDRDINLYINSPG' A
#
# COMPACT_ATOMS: atom_id res chain seq x y z
N MET A 1 5.30 -4.87 8.29
CA MET A 1 4.67 -5.16 7.01
C MET A 1 3.27 -4.60 6.95
N ILE A 2 3.02 -3.73 6.02
CA ILE A 2 1.78 -2.97 5.99
C ILE A 2 0.80 -3.50 4.96
N VAL A 3 1.32 -3.93 3.83
CA VAL A 3 0.45 -4.51 2.82
C VAL A 3 -0.23 -5.73 3.42
N PRO A 4 -1.53 -5.87 3.21
CA PRO A 4 -2.26 -6.98 3.79
C PRO A 4 -1.59 -8.30 3.49
N THR A 5 -1.44 -9.06 4.52
CA THR A 5 -0.80 -10.36 4.39
C THR A 5 -1.80 -11.49 4.32
N VAL A 6 -3.06 -11.16 4.35
CA VAL A 6 -4.09 -12.15 4.12
C VAL A 6 -4.05 -12.48 2.64
N ILE A 7 -3.09 -13.26 2.29
CA ILE A 7 -2.82 -13.55 0.91
C ILE A 7 -3.73 -14.66 0.44
N GLU A 8 -4.32 -14.41 -0.68
CA GLU A 8 -5.19 -15.40 -1.28
C GLU A 8 -4.32 -16.43 -2.00
N ARG A 9 -4.07 -17.51 -1.34
CA ARG A 9 -3.17 -18.52 -1.88
C ARG A 9 -3.65 -19.15 -3.16
N TRP A 10 -4.93 -19.14 -3.35
CA TRP A 10 -5.51 -19.65 -4.57
C TRP A 10 -5.34 -18.69 -5.74
N ASN A 11 -4.80 -17.53 -5.50
CA ASN A 11 -4.62 -16.51 -6.54
C ASN A 11 -3.17 -16.02 -6.50
N GLN A 12 -2.33 -16.66 -7.28
CA GLN A 12 -0.91 -16.33 -7.30
C GLN A 12 -0.64 -14.94 -7.84
N GLY A 13 -1.48 -14.46 -8.74
CA GLY A 13 -1.34 -13.11 -9.25
C GLY A 13 -1.48 -12.08 -8.15
N SER A 14 -2.43 -12.28 -7.23
CA SER A 14 -2.59 -11.39 -6.09
C SER A 14 -1.42 -11.47 -5.15
N VAL A 15 -0.88 -12.67 -4.92
CA VAL A 15 0.30 -12.83 -4.06
C VAL A 15 1.47 -12.05 -4.62
N VAL A 16 1.73 -12.16 -5.91
CA VAL A 16 2.81 -11.43 -6.56
C VAL A 16 2.58 -9.92 -6.47
N GLY A 17 1.33 -9.49 -6.65
CA GLY A 17 0.99 -8.08 -6.55
C GLY A 17 1.27 -7.51 -5.17
N TYR A 18 0.87 -8.23 -4.12
CA TYR A 18 1.15 -7.80 -2.77
C TYR A 18 2.64 -7.75 -2.49
N ASP A 19 3.39 -8.70 -2.99
CA ASP A 19 4.83 -8.72 -2.80
C ASP A 19 5.48 -7.49 -3.43
N ILE A 20 5.05 -7.12 -4.63
CA ILE A 20 5.56 -5.94 -5.31
C ILE A 20 5.26 -4.68 -4.51
N TYR A 21 4.02 -4.53 -4.04
CA TYR A 21 3.65 -3.37 -3.26
C TYR A 21 4.42 -3.30 -1.94
N SER A 22 4.67 -4.44 -1.32
CA SER A 22 5.46 -4.49 -0.09
C SER A 22 6.89 -4.02 -0.34
N ARG A 23 7.47 -4.39 -1.46
CA ARG A 23 8.83 -3.98 -1.79
C ARG A 23 8.90 -2.50 -2.07
N LEU A 24 7.91 -1.98 -2.78
CA LEU A 24 7.87 -0.56 -3.07
C LEU A 24 7.69 0.27 -1.80
N LEU A 25 6.96 -0.26 -0.83
CA LEU A 25 6.80 0.42 0.46
C LEU A 25 8.14 0.66 1.15
N LYS A 26 9.08 -0.24 0.98
CA LYS A 26 10.43 -0.06 1.55
C LYS A 26 11.11 1.15 0.95
N ASP A 27 10.77 1.52 -0.27
CA ASP A 27 11.30 2.69 -0.93
C ASP A 27 10.42 3.92 -0.70
N ARG A 28 9.51 3.83 0.27
CA ARG A 28 8.61 4.90 0.68
C ARG A 28 7.63 5.27 -0.42
N ILE A 29 7.18 4.28 -1.15
CA ILE A 29 6.19 4.43 -2.22
C ILE A 29 4.90 3.77 -1.77
N ILE A 30 3.80 4.52 -1.81
CA ILE A 30 2.48 4.03 -1.45
C ILE A 30 1.57 4.19 -2.65
N PHE A 31 0.81 3.15 -2.95
CA PHE A 31 -0.18 3.18 -4.01
C PHE A 31 -1.57 3.42 -3.43
N VAL A 32 -2.30 4.33 -4.05
CA VAL A 32 -3.68 4.60 -3.70
C VAL A 32 -4.54 4.12 -4.87
N GLY A 33 -5.48 3.26 -4.58
CA GLY A 33 -6.28 2.61 -5.60
C GLY A 33 -5.73 1.21 -5.86
N GLY A 34 -5.46 0.93 -7.10
CA GLY A 34 -4.89 -0.36 -7.45
C GLY A 34 -5.95 -1.44 -7.56
N PHE A 35 -5.89 -2.44 -6.72
CA PHE A 35 -6.69 -3.64 -6.90
C PHE A 35 -8.18 -3.40 -7.01
N GLY A 36 -8.73 -2.58 -6.18
CA GLY A 36 -10.17 -2.29 -6.21
C GLY A 36 -10.49 -1.00 -6.91
N GLY A 37 -9.52 -0.14 -7.12
CA GLY A 37 -9.71 1.14 -7.76
C GLY A 37 -10.24 2.21 -6.84
N ALA A 38 -11.41 2.01 -6.27
CA ALA A 38 -12.06 3.01 -5.43
C ALA A 38 -11.41 3.13 -4.06
N VAL A 39 -11.47 4.33 -3.50
CA VAL A 39 -11.01 4.56 -2.13
C VAL A 39 -12.18 4.24 -1.19
N THR A 40 -11.99 3.27 -0.34
CA THR A 40 -12.98 2.87 0.66
C THR A 40 -12.47 3.23 2.04
N THR A 41 -13.32 3.08 3.06
CA THR A 41 -12.89 3.33 4.43
C THR A 41 -11.73 2.43 4.82
N ASP A 42 -11.81 1.15 4.45
CA ASP A 42 -10.74 0.21 4.78
C ASP A 42 -9.45 0.54 4.06
N SER A 43 -9.53 0.85 2.76
CA SER A 43 -8.33 1.19 2.01
C SER A 43 -7.72 2.52 2.49
N ALA A 44 -8.56 3.47 2.85
CA ALA A 44 -8.08 4.74 3.39
C ALA A 44 -7.36 4.53 4.71
N ASN A 45 -7.90 3.69 5.59
CA ASN A 45 -7.24 3.39 6.86
C ASN A 45 -5.89 2.71 6.65
N LEU A 46 -5.81 1.83 5.68
CA LEU A 46 -4.55 1.16 5.37
C LEU A 46 -3.52 2.15 4.87
N ILE A 47 -3.93 3.08 4.01
CA ILE A 47 -3.03 4.12 3.50
C ILE A 47 -2.54 5.00 4.63
N ILE A 48 -3.42 5.40 5.53
CA ILE A 48 -3.04 6.21 6.69
C ILE A 48 -2.05 5.46 7.56
N ALA A 49 -2.29 4.17 7.80
CA ALA A 49 -1.38 3.36 8.59
C ALA A 49 0.00 3.30 7.96
N GLN A 50 0.07 3.16 6.64
CA GLN A 50 1.35 3.14 5.94
C GLN A 50 2.07 4.48 6.06
N LEU A 51 1.33 5.58 5.94
CA LEU A 51 1.91 6.91 6.09
C LEU A 51 2.49 7.11 7.48
N LEU A 52 1.75 6.70 8.51
CA LEU A 52 2.20 6.82 9.89
C LEU A 52 3.44 5.96 10.14
N TYR A 53 3.46 4.77 9.55
CA TYR A 53 4.60 3.87 9.70
C TYR A 53 5.86 4.48 9.09
N LEU A 54 5.75 4.98 7.85
CA LEU A 54 6.90 5.56 7.16
C LEU A 54 7.34 6.85 7.83
N GLU A 55 6.41 7.65 8.32
CA GLU A 55 6.72 8.88 9.04
C GLU A 55 7.51 8.56 10.31
N ALA A 56 7.12 7.51 11.03
CA ALA A 56 7.79 7.11 12.25
C ALA A 56 9.20 6.58 11.97
N GLU A 57 9.38 5.92 10.82
CA GLU A 57 10.69 5.38 10.47
C GLU A 57 11.71 6.47 10.18
N ASP A 58 11.30 7.46 9.41
CA ASP A 58 12.20 8.54 9.02
C ASP A 58 11.37 9.77 8.63
N PRO A 59 11.15 10.67 9.57
CA PRO A 59 10.30 11.84 9.31
C PRO A 59 10.89 12.84 8.34
N ASP A 60 12.17 12.71 8.02
CA ASP A 60 12.85 13.68 7.16
C ASP A 60 12.87 13.28 5.70
N ARG A 61 12.43 12.06 5.40
CA ARG A 61 12.44 11.57 4.02
C ARG A 61 11.05 11.66 3.40
N ASP A 62 11.03 11.96 2.11
CA ASP A 62 9.79 12.06 1.36
C ASP A 62 9.09 10.73 1.21
N ILE A 63 7.78 10.81 1.11
CA ILE A 63 6.93 9.67 0.80
C ILE A 63 6.27 9.97 -0.54
N ASN A 64 6.32 9.02 -1.45
CA ASN A 64 5.73 9.17 -2.77
C ASN A 64 4.40 8.44 -2.85
N LEU A 65 3.36 9.16 -3.22
CA LEU A 65 2.03 8.59 -3.41
C LEU A 65 1.76 8.47 -4.90
N TYR A 66 1.42 7.27 -5.34
CA TYR A 66 0.99 7.02 -6.70
C TYR A 66 -0.49 6.72 -6.65
N ILE A 67 -1.27 7.62 -7.22
CA ILE A 67 -2.73 7.53 -7.14
C ILE A 67 -3.29 7.07 -8.46
N ASN A 68 -4.03 5.98 -8.40
CA ASN A 68 -4.70 5.42 -9.58
C ASN A 68 -6.09 4.95 -9.14
N SER A 69 -6.98 5.92 -8.97
CA SER A 69 -8.30 5.64 -8.41
C SER A 69 -9.30 6.69 -8.91
N PRO A 70 -10.53 6.29 -9.11
CA PRO A 70 -11.59 7.26 -9.42
C PRO A 70 -12.07 8.05 -8.21
N GLY A 71 -11.62 7.63 -7.03
CA GLY A 71 -12.03 8.31 -5.80
C GLY A 71 -12.72 7.43 -4.81
#